data_dbfe239e14bba19a6ca0859f863dcb94
#
_entry.id   dbfe239e14bba19a6ca0859f863dcb94
#
_cell.length_a   1.000
_cell.length_b   1.000
_cell.length_c   1.000
_cell.angle_alpha   90.00
_cell.angle_beta   90.00
_cell.angle_gamma   90.00
#
_symmetry.space_group_name_H-M   'P 1'
#
loop_
_entity.id
_entity.type
_entity.pdbx_description
1 polymer ?
#
loop_
_entity_poly.entity_id
_entity_poly.type
_entity_poly.pdbx_seq_one_letter_code
_entity_poly.pdbx_strand_id
1 'polypeptide(L)'
;MRRIAVNKQPSASAKPDAKPETVLVLRTCAADGSSSHGFKWPESGPVEAPDWEATKECGHGLHGWLWGHGNWSLKTKGDKIKWLVLEVEASTIINLEDKIKFPRAVVVASFAVWNDAMFFIRNRRPISEATTIATGNYGHASATGDYGHASATGYYGHASATGDSGHASATGDYGWAVVGYSGKAKAKENGVLTLLWLDGKRPRVTVAYVGEDGIKADTWYAVDAKGKIVEVKQ
;
A
#
# COMPACT_ATOMS: atom_id res chain seq x y z
N MET A 1 -5.96 59.83 23.19
CA MET A 1 -5.21 58.66 22.71
C MET A 1 -5.73 57.42 23.40
N ARG A 2 -6.55 56.61 22.71
CA ARG A 2 -7.06 55.32 23.23
C ARG A 2 -6.14 54.18 22.78
N ARG A 3 -5.58 53.42 23.70
CA ARG A 3 -4.78 52.23 23.42
C ARG A 3 -5.72 51.10 23.07
N ILE A 4 -5.50 50.49 21.88
CA ILE A 4 -6.18 49.32 21.41
C ILE A 4 -5.51 48.10 22.06
N ALA A 5 -6.27 47.30 22.82
CA ALA A 5 -5.81 46.08 23.41
C ALA A 5 -5.76 45.00 22.30
N VAL A 6 -4.57 44.41 22.09
CA VAL A 6 -4.38 43.27 21.20
C VAL A 6 -4.88 42.01 21.90
N ASN A 7 -5.95 41.46 21.39
CA ASN A 7 -6.55 40.21 21.87
C ASN A 7 -5.65 39.03 21.43
N LYS A 8 -4.98 38.41 22.41
CA LYS A 8 -4.15 37.23 22.21
C LYS A 8 -5.10 36.02 22.07
N GLN A 9 -5.24 35.48 20.86
CA GLN A 9 -5.94 34.21 20.62
C GLN A 9 -5.26 33.10 21.43
N PRO A 10 -6.02 32.22 22.10
CA PRO A 10 -5.42 31.07 22.77
C PRO A 10 -4.96 30.06 21.73
N SER A 11 -3.72 29.62 21.83
CA SER A 11 -3.14 28.52 21.08
C SER A 11 -3.99 27.28 21.24
N ALA A 12 -4.34 26.65 20.13
CA ALA A 12 -5.03 25.36 20.10
C ALA A 12 -4.23 24.36 20.96
N SER A 13 -4.83 23.90 22.04
CA SER A 13 -4.30 22.84 22.88
C SER A 13 -4.27 21.54 22.07
N ALA A 14 -3.08 20.97 21.89
CA ALA A 14 -2.91 19.61 21.40
C ALA A 14 -3.73 18.67 22.28
N LYS A 15 -4.58 17.81 21.65
CA LYS A 15 -5.28 16.73 22.35
C LYS A 15 -4.24 15.78 22.92
N PRO A 16 -4.20 15.53 24.24
CA PRO A 16 -3.46 14.41 24.79
C PRO A 16 -4.21 13.11 24.41
N ASP A 17 -3.46 12.02 24.12
CA ASP A 17 -3.93 10.63 23.90
C ASP A 17 -4.30 10.16 22.49
N ALA A 18 -3.79 10.74 21.41
CA ALA A 18 -3.77 10.03 20.15
C ALA A 18 -2.62 9.01 20.16
N LYS A 19 -2.93 7.70 20.05
CA LYS A 19 -1.92 6.66 19.82
C LYS A 19 -1.07 7.10 18.63
N PRO A 20 0.28 7.04 18.69
CA PRO A 20 1.13 7.45 17.58
C PRO A 20 0.76 6.65 16.33
N GLU A 21 0.73 7.32 15.20
CA GLU A 21 0.49 6.68 13.90
C GLU A 21 1.59 5.68 13.63
N THR A 22 1.22 4.43 13.32
CA THR A 22 2.16 3.37 12.99
C THR A 22 1.99 2.91 11.55
N VAL A 23 3.08 2.45 10.96
CA VAL A 23 3.12 1.91 9.60
C VAL A 23 3.76 0.53 9.61
N LEU A 24 3.48 -0.27 8.57
CA LEU A 24 4.10 -1.58 8.42
C LEU A 24 5.34 -1.50 7.54
N VAL A 25 6.37 -2.20 7.96
CA VAL A 25 7.67 -2.27 7.29
C VAL A 25 8.05 -3.72 7.09
N LEU A 26 8.46 -4.06 5.87
CA LEU A 26 8.99 -5.38 5.55
C LEU A 26 10.49 -5.43 5.81
N ARG A 27 10.97 -6.53 6.41
CA ARG A 27 12.39 -6.80 6.64
C ARG A 27 12.71 -8.26 6.38
N THR A 28 13.94 -8.57 5.94
CA THR A 28 14.43 -9.94 5.87
C THR A 28 15.55 -10.20 6.87
N CYS A 29 15.60 -11.43 7.36
CA CYS A 29 16.73 -11.96 8.14
C CYS A 29 16.96 -13.44 7.77
N ALA A 30 18.07 -14.02 8.23
CA ALA A 30 18.30 -15.45 8.09
C ALA A 30 17.28 -16.28 8.90
N ALA A 31 17.22 -17.58 8.65
CA ALA A 31 16.25 -18.47 9.30
C ALA A 31 16.36 -18.49 10.84
N ASP A 32 17.56 -18.27 11.37
CA ASP A 32 17.85 -18.18 12.80
C ASP A 32 17.60 -16.78 13.41
N GLY A 33 17.10 -15.83 12.60
CA GLY A 33 16.87 -14.44 12.98
C GLY A 33 18.10 -13.53 12.83
N SER A 34 19.26 -14.04 12.43
CA SER A 34 20.45 -13.21 12.26
C SER A 34 20.38 -12.32 11.01
N SER A 35 20.99 -11.16 11.08
CA SER A 35 21.19 -10.24 9.97
C SER A 35 22.66 -9.81 9.87
N SER A 36 22.99 -8.96 8.90
CA SER A 36 24.32 -8.38 8.74
C SER A 36 24.80 -7.78 10.07
N HIS A 37 26.10 -7.84 10.31
CA HIS A 37 26.77 -7.31 11.51
C HIS A 37 26.36 -7.98 12.85
N GLY A 38 25.84 -9.24 12.79
CA GLY A 38 25.57 -10.03 13.99
C GLY A 38 24.29 -9.63 14.76
N PHE A 39 23.53 -8.67 14.27
CA PHE A 39 22.25 -8.31 14.90
C PHE A 39 21.24 -9.45 14.76
N LYS A 40 20.53 -9.77 15.84
CA LYS A 40 19.53 -10.83 15.89
C LYS A 40 18.14 -10.26 16.10
N TRP A 41 17.26 -10.51 15.14
CA TRP A 41 15.86 -10.12 15.21
C TRP A 41 15.08 -11.09 16.08
N PRO A 42 14.18 -10.59 16.96
CA PRO A 42 13.26 -11.45 17.68
C PRO A 42 12.23 -12.07 16.73
N GLU A 43 11.62 -13.18 17.11
CA GLU A 43 10.52 -13.79 16.35
C GLU A 43 9.24 -12.98 16.42
N SER A 44 9.02 -12.29 17.54
CA SER A 44 7.90 -11.37 17.77
C SER A 44 8.25 -10.40 18.90
N GLY A 45 7.50 -9.28 18.98
CA GLY A 45 7.65 -8.31 20.06
C GLY A 45 8.61 -7.17 19.73
N PRO A 46 8.96 -6.33 20.73
CA PRO A 46 9.73 -5.12 20.55
C PRO A 46 11.17 -5.40 20.16
N VAL A 47 11.73 -4.51 19.35
CA VAL A 47 13.13 -4.50 18.93
C VAL A 47 13.62 -3.05 18.81
N GLU A 48 14.86 -2.81 19.27
CA GLU A 48 15.50 -1.50 19.23
C GLU A 48 16.88 -1.60 18.59
N ALA A 49 17.28 -0.52 17.90
CA ALA A 49 18.62 -0.39 17.35
C ALA A 49 19.61 -0.11 18.49
N PRO A 50 20.70 -0.88 18.63
CA PRO A 50 21.69 -0.64 19.67
C PRO A 50 22.56 0.61 19.40
N ASP A 51 22.51 1.13 18.18
CA ASP A 51 23.42 2.13 17.63
C ASP A 51 22.68 3.28 16.91
N TRP A 52 21.47 3.60 17.34
CA TRP A 52 20.62 4.59 16.64
C TRP A 52 21.25 5.97 16.50
N GLU A 53 21.29 6.47 15.27
CA GLU A 53 21.61 7.86 14.92
C GLU A 53 20.58 8.41 13.92
N ALA A 54 20.03 9.58 14.21
CA ALA A 54 19.02 10.24 13.39
C ALA A 54 19.63 10.99 12.17
N THR A 55 20.45 10.30 11.38
CA THR A 55 21.08 10.84 10.16
C THR A 55 20.50 10.19 8.91
N LYS A 56 20.64 10.83 7.74
CA LYS A 56 20.31 10.24 6.44
C LYS A 56 21.38 9.31 5.88
N GLU A 57 22.35 8.93 6.68
CA GLU A 57 23.39 7.99 6.31
C GLU A 57 22.95 6.55 6.55
N CYS A 58 23.41 5.63 5.71
CA CYS A 58 23.18 4.20 5.90
C CYS A 58 23.99 3.68 7.10
N GLY A 59 23.40 2.81 7.91
CA GLY A 59 23.95 2.33 9.18
C GLY A 59 23.24 2.97 10.38
N HIS A 60 23.67 2.65 11.59
CA HIS A 60 23.18 3.21 12.85
C HIS A 60 21.66 3.25 12.95
N GLY A 61 21.05 2.06 13.04
CA GLY A 61 19.61 1.91 13.13
C GLY A 61 19.07 0.63 12.49
N LEU A 62 17.79 0.38 12.71
CA LEU A 62 17.06 -0.69 12.04
C LEU A 62 16.65 -0.24 10.64
N HIS A 63 16.66 -1.16 9.68
CA HIS A 63 16.32 -0.86 8.28
C HIS A 63 15.24 -1.82 7.76
N GLY A 64 14.44 -1.33 6.82
CA GLY A 64 13.42 -2.13 6.15
C GLY A 64 12.82 -1.39 4.96
N TRP A 65 11.78 -1.97 4.38
CA TRP A 65 11.05 -1.43 3.25
C TRP A 65 9.65 -1.02 3.69
N LEU A 66 9.38 0.28 3.63
CA LEU A 66 8.06 0.84 3.97
C LEU A 66 6.99 0.19 3.08
N TRP A 67 6.00 -0.43 3.69
CA TRP A 67 4.95 -1.18 3.00
C TRP A 67 5.46 -2.28 2.05
N GLY A 68 6.70 -2.72 2.22
CA GLY A 68 7.35 -3.69 1.34
C GLY A 68 7.92 -3.11 0.05
N HIS A 69 7.94 -1.77 -0.12
CA HIS A 69 8.46 -1.09 -1.32
C HIS A 69 9.91 -0.61 -1.12
N GLY A 70 10.76 -0.83 -2.11
CA GLY A 70 12.16 -0.40 -2.11
C GLY A 70 13.08 -1.31 -2.92
N ASN A 71 14.38 -1.17 -2.73
CA ASN A 71 15.38 -1.94 -3.46
C ASN A 71 15.57 -3.35 -2.85
N TRP A 72 14.97 -4.33 -3.46
CA TRP A 72 14.98 -5.73 -3.02
C TRP A 72 16.30 -6.45 -3.22
N SER A 73 17.27 -5.88 -3.93
CA SER A 73 18.62 -6.42 -4.00
C SER A 73 19.31 -6.39 -2.64
N LEU A 74 18.80 -5.56 -1.71
CA LEU A 74 19.31 -5.42 -0.34
C LEU A 74 18.75 -6.48 0.63
N LYS A 75 17.93 -7.42 0.17
CA LYS A 75 17.41 -8.50 1.01
C LYS A 75 18.54 -9.39 1.53
N THR A 76 18.32 -10.02 2.67
CA THR A 76 19.22 -11.02 3.21
C THR A 76 19.52 -12.11 2.16
N LYS A 77 20.79 -12.45 1.97
CA LYS A 77 21.21 -13.52 1.06
C LYS A 77 21.11 -14.88 1.77
N GLY A 78 20.81 -15.93 1.02
CA GLY A 78 20.72 -17.31 1.52
C GLY A 78 19.47 -18.02 1.01
N ASP A 79 19.46 -19.35 1.14
CA ASP A 79 18.38 -20.21 0.64
C ASP A 79 17.14 -20.20 1.54
N LYS A 80 17.35 -19.91 2.83
CA LYS A 80 16.26 -19.85 3.82
C LYS A 80 16.31 -18.51 4.53
N ILE A 81 15.40 -17.63 4.12
CA ILE A 81 15.23 -16.32 4.75
C ILE A 81 13.85 -16.23 5.40
N LYS A 82 13.75 -15.46 6.48
CA LYS A 82 12.48 -15.03 7.07
C LYS A 82 12.11 -13.66 6.58
N TRP A 83 10.81 -13.45 6.39
CA TRP A 83 10.19 -12.18 6.06
C TRP A 83 9.48 -11.67 7.29
N LEU A 84 10.04 -10.66 7.94
CA LEU A 84 9.48 -10.03 9.12
C LEU A 84 8.59 -8.86 8.71
N VAL A 85 7.42 -8.77 9.32
CA VAL A 85 6.58 -7.58 9.25
C VAL A 85 6.71 -6.85 10.58
N LEU A 86 7.10 -5.59 10.49
CA LEU A 86 7.39 -4.71 11.61
C LEU A 86 6.35 -3.61 11.69
N GLU A 87 5.86 -3.29 12.88
CA GLU A 87 5.11 -2.07 13.16
C GLU A 87 6.07 -1.00 13.66
N VAL A 88 6.10 0.15 12.98
CA VAL A 88 7.04 1.25 13.22
C VAL A 88 6.25 2.55 13.40
N GLU A 89 6.62 3.38 14.35
CA GLU A 89 6.06 4.71 14.52
C GLU A 89 6.46 5.62 13.36
N ALA A 90 5.48 6.12 12.61
CA ALA A 90 5.69 6.84 11.36
C ALA A 90 6.58 8.09 11.52
N SER A 91 6.45 8.79 12.65
CA SER A 91 7.23 10.00 12.98
C SER A 91 8.72 9.76 13.17
N THR A 92 9.15 8.50 13.40
CA THR A 92 10.56 8.14 13.66
C THR A 92 11.32 7.68 12.42
N ILE A 93 10.64 7.59 11.27
CA ILE A 93 11.21 7.05 10.03
C ILE A 93 12.08 8.09 9.32
N ILE A 94 13.25 7.64 8.90
CA ILE A 94 14.14 8.38 8.00
C ILE A 94 14.18 7.65 6.65
N ASN A 95 13.83 8.36 5.57
CA ASN A 95 13.89 7.82 4.21
C ASN A 95 15.33 7.90 3.67
N LEU A 96 15.83 6.76 3.16
CA LEU A 96 17.14 6.61 2.53
C LEU A 96 17.02 6.27 1.03
N GLU A 97 15.91 6.66 0.36
CA GLU A 97 15.58 6.38 -1.04
C GLU A 97 15.26 4.89 -1.30
N ASP A 98 16.23 4.00 -1.17
CA ASP A 98 16.13 2.55 -1.42
C ASP A 98 15.45 1.76 -0.29
N LYS A 99 15.44 2.31 0.92
CA LYS A 99 14.92 1.73 2.16
C LYS A 99 14.69 2.82 3.18
N ILE A 100 14.10 2.44 4.29
CA ILE A 100 13.94 3.35 5.43
C ILE A 100 14.80 2.90 6.61
N LYS A 101 15.08 3.85 7.52
CA LYS A 101 15.77 3.66 8.79
C LYS A 101 14.90 4.15 9.94
N PHE A 102 14.94 3.44 11.08
CA PHE A 102 14.15 3.75 12.27
C PHE A 102 14.82 3.22 13.55
N PRO A 103 14.53 3.82 14.74
CA PRO A 103 15.18 3.45 16.01
C PRO A 103 14.65 2.16 16.62
N ARG A 104 13.34 1.92 16.50
CA ARG A 104 12.63 0.82 17.17
C ARG A 104 11.45 0.35 16.35
N ALA A 105 11.01 -0.86 16.60
CA ALA A 105 9.84 -1.47 15.98
C ALA A 105 9.25 -2.56 16.88
N VAL A 106 8.09 -3.07 16.48
CA VAL A 106 7.53 -4.31 17.02
C VAL A 106 7.44 -5.32 15.87
N VAL A 107 8.05 -6.49 16.02
CA VAL A 107 7.85 -7.61 15.08
C VAL A 107 6.43 -8.15 15.31
N VAL A 108 5.53 -7.90 14.36
CA VAL A 108 4.12 -8.29 14.46
C VAL A 108 3.79 -9.58 13.71
N ALA A 109 4.64 -10.00 12.77
CA ALA A 109 4.51 -11.28 12.09
C ALA A 109 5.84 -11.71 11.44
N SER A 110 5.98 -13.03 11.21
CA SER A 110 7.11 -13.64 10.53
C SER A 110 6.62 -14.70 9.55
N PHE A 111 7.17 -14.72 8.34
CA PHE A 111 6.76 -15.61 7.26
C PHE A 111 7.97 -16.24 6.58
N ALA A 112 7.81 -17.47 6.10
CA ALA A 112 8.82 -18.16 5.28
C ALA A 112 8.74 -17.73 3.81
N VAL A 113 7.59 -17.23 3.37
CA VAL A 113 7.31 -16.89 1.96
C VAL A 113 6.97 -15.42 1.84
N TRP A 114 7.54 -14.76 0.86
CA TRP A 114 7.31 -13.35 0.58
C TRP A 114 5.82 -13.01 0.34
N ASN A 115 5.13 -13.83 -0.44
CA ASN A 115 3.72 -13.58 -0.77
C ASN A 115 2.85 -13.47 0.49
N ASP A 116 3.10 -14.29 1.51
CA ASP A 116 2.33 -14.29 2.75
C ASP A 116 2.59 -13.00 3.56
N ALA A 117 3.86 -12.57 3.61
CA ALA A 117 4.23 -11.30 4.25
C ALA A 117 3.59 -10.09 3.55
N MET A 118 3.61 -10.07 2.23
CA MET A 118 2.98 -8.99 1.45
C MET A 118 1.45 -9.02 1.56
N PHE A 119 0.83 -10.20 1.57
CA PHE A 119 -0.60 -10.33 1.83
C PHE A 119 -0.98 -9.77 3.21
N PHE A 120 -0.19 -10.07 4.25
CA PHE A 120 -0.38 -9.52 5.58
C PHE A 120 -0.31 -7.99 5.60
N ILE A 121 0.71 -7.39 4.95
CA ILE A 121 0.89 -5.95 4.85
C ILE A 121 -0.27 -5.31 4.08
N ARG A 122 -0.61 -5.86 2.92
CA ARG A 122 -1.67 -5.35 2.03
C ARG A 122 -3.02 -5.24 2.73
N ASN A 123 -3.38 -6.24 3.53
CA ASN A 123 -4.65 -6.25 4.26
C ASN A 123 -4.71 -5.27 5.44
N ARG A 124 -3.58 -4.68 5.85
CA ARG A 124 -3.47 -3.76 6.99
C ARG A 124 -2.98 -2.37 6.63
N ARG A 125 -2.57 -2.16 5.39
CA ARG A 125 -2.19 -0.83 4.93
C ARG A 125 -3.43 0.05 4.94
N PRO A 126 -3.39 1.24 5.56
CA PRO A 126 -4.44 2.23 5.39
C PRO A 126 -4.62 2.51 3.90
N ILE A 127 -5.86 2.57 3.47
CA ILE A 127 -6.17 2.98 2.09
C ILE A 127 -5.53 4.35 1.90
N SER A 128 -4.57 4.45 1.00
CA SER A 128 -3.95 5.73 0.66
C SER A 128 -5.07 6.69 0.25
N GLU A 129 -5.14 7.87 0.86
CA GLU A 129 -6.13 8.92 0.58
C GLU A 129 -5.99 9.54 -0.81
N ALA A 130 -5.15 9.01 -1.68
CA ALA A 130 -5.08 9.40 -3.08
C ALA A 130 -6.32 8.90 -3.83
N THR A 131 -7.51 9.32 -3.37
CA THR A 131 -8.76 9.12 -4.10
C THR A 131 -8.91 10.24 -5.11
N THR A 132 -8.80 9.90 -6.38
CA THR A 132 -9.12 10.82 -7.47
C THR A 132 -10.55 10.60 -7.92
N ILE A 133 -11.37 11.64 -7.90
CA ILE A 133 -12.79 11.57 -8.29
C ILE A 133 -13.03 12.48 -9.49
N ALA A 134 -13.67 11.93 -10.52
CA ALA A 134 -14.19 12.69 -11.65
C ALA A 134 -15.74 12.53 -11.71
N THR A 135 -16.47 13.63 -11.65
CA THR A 135 -17.95 13.64 -11.58
C THR A 135 -18.64 14.03 -12.88
N GLY A 136 -17.91 14.61 -13.83
CA GLY A 136 -18.47 15.02 -15.12
C GLY A 136 -18.60 13.88 -16.12
N ASN A 137 -19.52 13.99 -17.09
CA ASN A 137 -19.58 13.08 -18.23
C ASN A 137 -18.22 13.08 -18.96
N TYR A 138 -17.80 11.90 -19.42
CA TYR A 138 -16.46 11.68 -19.99
C TYR A 138 -15.32 12.03 -19.04
N GLY A 139 -15.59 12.11 -17.73
CA GLY A 139 -14.60 12.44 -16.71
C GLY A 139 -13.52 11.35 -16.56
N HIS A 140 -12.28 11.77 -16.37
CA HIS A 140 -11.14 10.88 -16.16
C HIS A 140 -10.62 11.03 -14.74
N ALA A 141 -10.62 9.94 -13.97
CA ALA A 141 -9.96 9.85 -12.68
C ALA A 141 -8.75 8.93 -12.80
N SER A 142 -7.57 9.37 -12.33
CA SER A 142 -6.35 8.57 -12.38
C SER A 142 -5.64 8.57 -11.03
N ALA A 143 -5.30 7.38 -10.54
CA ALA A 143 -4.50 7.16 -9.35
C ALA A 143 -3.30 6.27 -9.73
N THR A 144 -2.07 6.78 -9.58
CA THR A 144 -0.84 6.10 -10.00
C THR A 144 -0.06 5.49 -8.83
N GLY A 145 -0.37 5.89 -7.60
CA GLY A 145 0.23 5.30 -6.40
C GLY A 145 -0.33 3.91 -6.09
N ASP A 146 0.48 3.08 -5.45
CA ASP A 146 0.01 1.79 -4.93
C ASP A 146 -1.18 1.99 -4.01
N TYR A 147 -2.18 1.10 -4.11
CA TYR A 147 -3.47 1.19 -3.42
C TYR A 147 -4.29 2.46 -3.77
N GLY A 148 -3.91 3.19 -4.81
CA GLY A 148 -4.63 4.37 -5.25
C GLY A 148 -6.08 4.05 -5.62
N HIS A 149 -6.98 4.99 -5.32
CA HIS A 149 -8.39 4.88 -5.67
C HIS A 149 -8.72 5.87 -6.77
N ALA A 150 -9.28 5.39 -7.87
CA ALA A 150 -9.84 6.22 -8.92
C ALA A 150 -11.35 5.97 -9.01
N SER A 151 -12.14 7.04 -9.03
CA SER A 151 -13.59 6.96 -9.17
C SER A 151 -14.10 7.92 -10.24
N ALA A 152 -14.78 7.41 -11.25
CA ALA A 152 -15.46 8.19 -12.26
C ALA A 152 -16.96 7.90 -12.21
N THR A 153 -17.79 8.93 -11.94
CA THR A 153 -19.23 8.78 -11.74
C THR A 153 -20.09 9.26 -12.90
N GLY A 154 -19.48 9.97 -13.86
CA GLY A 154 -20.18 10.47 -15.04
C GLY A 154 -20.37 9.43 -16.14
N TYR A 155 -21.33 9.66 -17.03
CA TYR A 155 -21.56 8.87 -18.22
C TYR A 155 -20.31 8.79 -19.10
N TYR A 156 -19.93 7.61 -19.58
CA TYR A 156 -18.62 7.32 -20.22
C TYR A 156 -17.41 7.70 -19.36
N GLY A 157 -17.53 7.69 -18.03
CA GLY A 157 -16.43 7.99 -17.14
C GLY A 157 -15.32 6.94 -17.19
N HIS A 158 -14.07 7.37 -17.09
CA HIS A 158 -12.89 6.51 -17.08
C HIS A 158 -12.18 6.59 -15.73
N ALA A 159 -12.08 5.46 -15.02
CA ALA A 159 -11.34 5.35 -13.77
C ALA A 159 -10.10 4.46 -13.98
N SER A 160 -8.92 4.96 -13.67
CA SER A 160 -7.66 4.25 -13.86
C SER A 160 -6.85 4.25 -12.56
N ALA A 161 -6.62 3.07 -11.97
CA ALA A 161 -5.78 2.87 -10.80
C ALA A 161 -4.63 1.93 -11.16
N THR A 162 -3.53 2.45 -11.69
CA THR A 162 -2.44 1.69 -12.32
C THR A 162 -1.34 1.29 -11.34
N GLY A 163 -1.33 1.81 -10.12
CA GLY A 163 -0.47 1.32 -9.05
C GLY A 163 -0.82 -0.10 -8.61
N ASP A 164 0.10 -0.75 -7.90
CA ASP A 164 -0.13 -2.11 -7.38
C ASP A 164 -1.29 -2.10 -6.37
N SER A 165 -2.17 -3.10 -6.46
CA SER A 165 -3.37 -3.21 -5.60
C SER A 165 -4.34 -2.01 -5.66
N GLY A 166 -4.33 -1.25 -6.75
CA GLY A 166 -5.21 -0.11 -6.97
C GLY A 166 -6.69 -0.49 -7.12
N HIS A 167 -7.58 0.47 -6.86
CA HIS A 167 -9.03 0.29 -6.98
C HIS A 167 -9.59 1.28 -7.99
N ALA A 168 -10.21 0.78 -9.05
CA ALA A 168 -10.90 1.61 -10.03
C ALA A 168 -12.41 1.38 -10.02
N SER A 169 -13.18 2.46 -9.92
CA SER A 169 -14.64 2.43 -9.87
C SER A 169 -15.23 3.37 -10.92
N ALA A 170 -15.84 2.82 -11.96
CA ALA A 170 -16.55 3.58 -12.99
C ALA A 170 -18.06 3.38 -12.83
N THR A 171 -18.72 4.25 -12.04
CA THR A 171 -20.11 4.08 -11.65
C THR A 171 -21.11 4.83 -12.53
N GLY A 172 -20.65 5.50 -13.57
CA GLY A 172 -21.51 5.98 -14.66
C GLY A 172 -21.75 4.88 -15.69
N ASP A 173 -22.87 4.97 -16.44
CA ASP A 173 -23.17 4.03 -17.52
C ASP A 173 -22.10 4.10 -18.63
N TYR A 174 -21.75 2.97 -19.22
CA TYR A 174 -20.68 2.80 -20.20
C TYR A 174 -19.29 3.22 -19.67
N GLY A 175 -19.11 3.18 -18.34
CA GLY A 175 -17.85 3.52 -17.70
C GLY A 175 -16.76 2.49 -17.96
N TRP A 176 -15.52 2.91 -17.90
CA TRP A 176 -14.36 2.03 -18.06
C TRP A 176 -13.46 2.08 -16.82
N ALA A 177 -13.28 0.94 -16.16
CA ALA A 177 -12.40 0.80 -15.00
C ALA A 177 -11.14 -0.01 -15.35
N VAL A 178 -9.97 0.57 -15.12
CA VAL A 178 -8.66 -0.02 -15.42
C VAL A 178 -7.84 -0.15 -14.13
N VAL A 179 -7.26 -1.33 -13.88
CA VAL A 179 -6.41 -1.54 -12.71
C VAL A 179 -5.09 -2.20 -13.07
N GLY A 180 -4.05 -1.86 -12.28
CA GLY A 180 -2.75 -2.51 -12.26
C GLY A 180 -2.77 -3.90 -11.62
N TYR A 181 -1.58 -4.42 -11.30
CA TYR A 181 -1.44 -5.73 -10.69
C TYR A 181 -2.15 -5.80 -9.34
N SER A 182 -2.74 -6.97 -9.05
CA SER A 182 -3.45 -7.23 -7.79
C SER A 182 -4.59 -6.24 -7.48
N GLY A 183 -4.96 -5.41 -8.45
CA GLY A 183 -6.02 -4.43 -8.33
C GLY A 183 -7.41 -5.03 -8.42
N LYS A 184 -8.41 -4.24 -8.03
CA LYS A 184 -9.82 -4.59 -8.24
C LYS A 184 -10.57 -3.45 -8.94
N ALA A 185 -11.45 -3.85 -9.86
CA ALA A 185 -12.24 -2.94 -10.67
C ALA A 185 -13.73 -3.22 -10.51
N LYS A 186 -14.54 -2.18 -10.57
CA LYS A 186 -15.99 -2.29 -10.76
C LYS A 186 -16.49 -1.25 -11.75
N ALA A 187 -17.56 -1.60 -12.45
CA ALA A 187 -18.27 -0.68 -13.31
C ALA A 187 -19.78 -0.88 -13.18
N LYS A 188 -20.53 0.07 -13.67
CA LYS A 188 -21.99 0.01 -13.77
C LYS A 188 -22.40 -0.69 -15.08
N GLU A 189 -23.69 -0.69 -15.36
CA GLU A 189 -24.29 -1.33 -16.54
C GLU A 189 -23.58 -0.91 -17.83
N ASN A 190 -23.38 -1.87 -18.73
CA ASN A 190 -22.66 -1.71 -20.00
C ASN A 190 -21.21 -1.21 -19.87
N GLY A 191 -20.63 -1.27 -18.66
CA GLY A 191 -19.25 -0.84 -18.40
C GLY A 191 -18.21 -1.89 -18.75
N VAL A 192 -16.95 -1.48 -18.83
CA VAL A 192 -15.81 -2.33 -19.16
C VAL A 192 -14.83 -2.39 -17.98
N LEU A 193 -14.33 -3.57 -17.69
CA LEU A 193 -13.29 -3.82 -16.71
C LEU A 193 -12.01 -4.27 -17.44
N THR A 194 -10.86 -3.66 -17.08
CA THR A 194 -9.55 -4.05 -17.61
C THR A 194 -8.62 -4.30 -16.42
N LEU A 195 -8.14 -5.54 -16.29
CA LEU A 195 -7.35 -5.99 -15.14
C LEU A 195 -6.03 -6.57 -15.61
N LEU A 196 -4.92 -6.02 -15.09
CA LEU A 196 -3.56 -6.45 -15.39
C LEU A 196 -3.15 -7.59 -14.45
N TRP A 197 -2.48 -8.61 -15.00
CA TRP A 197 -1.96 -9.75 -14.23
C TRP A 197 -0.65 -10.29 -14.83
N LEU A 198 0.05 -11.17 -14.12
CA LEU A 198 1.28 -11.81 -14.57
C LEU A 198 1.06 -13.28 -14.89
N ASP A 199 1.35 -13.66 -16.14
CA ASP A 199 1.48 -15.03 -16.58
C ASP A 199 2.96 -15.45 -16.42
N GLY A 200 3.32 -15.92 -15.25
CA GLY A 200 4.71 -16.13 -14.88
C GLY A 200 5.51 -14.82 -14.88
N LYS A 201 6.18 -14.51 -15.99
CA LYS A 201 6.97 -13.26 -16.16
C LYS A 201 6.36 -12.29 -17.16
N ARG A 202 5.30 -12.69 -17.87
CA ARG A 202 4.70 -11.87 -18.92
C ARG A 202 3.48 -11.11 -18.40
N PRO A 203 3.42 -9.78 -18.55
CA PRO A 203 2.20 -9.02 -18.36
C PRO A 203 1.09 -9.49 -19.32
N ARG A 204 -0.10 -9.65 -18.78
CA ARG A 204 -1.34 -9.99 -19.47
C ARG A 204 -2.45 -9.06 -19.01
N VAL A 205 -3.47 -8.96 -19.84
CA VAL A 205 -4.69 -8.18 -19.53
C VAL A 205 -5.89 -9.09 -19.69
N THR A 206 -6.77 -9.07 -18.70
CA THR A 206 -8.12 -9.64 -18.79
C THR A 206 -9.10 -8.49 -18.96
N VAL A 207 -9.98 -8.59 -19.96
CA VAL A 207 -11.07 -7.64 -20.19
C VAL A 207 -12.39 -8.36 -19.90
N ALA A 208 -13.31 -7.66 -19.25
CA ALA A 208 -14.67 -8.15 -18.99
C ALA A 208 -15.69 -7.03 -19.23
N TYR A 209 -16.88 -7.42 -19.66
CA TYR A 209 -17.99 -6.53 -19.96
C TYR A 209 -19.10 -6.77 -18.96
N VAL A 210 -19.55 -5.69 -18.29
CA VAL A 210 -20.66 -5.80 -17.36
C VAL A 210 -21.95 -6.13 -18.11
N GLY A 211 -22.65 -7.17 -17.64
CA GLY A 211 -23.84 -7.73 -18.29
C GLY A 211 -23.55 -8.97 -19.16
N GLU A 212 -22.27 -9.30 -19.40
CA GLU A 212 -21.85 -10.50 -20.14
C GLU A 212 -21.16 -11.50 -19.22
N ASP A 213 -21.13 -12.79 -19.58
CA ASP A 213 -20.43 -13.88 -18.90
C ASP A 213 -20.60 -13.93 -17.36
N GLY A 214 -21.75 -13.44 -16.88
CA GLY A 214 -22.05 -13.39 -15.44
C GLY A 214 -21.41 -12.25 -14.67
N ILE A 215 -20.81 -11.27 -15.37
CA ILE A 215 -20.24 -10.05 -14.75
C ILE A 215 -21.38 -9.10 -14.38
N LYS A 216 -21.53 -8.82 -13.09
CA LYS A 216 -22.62 -7.99 -12.52
C LYS A 216 -22.18 -6.54 -12.40
N ALA A 217 -23.16 -5.63 -12.56
CA ALA A 217 -22.96 -4.22 -12.28
C ALA A 217 -22.64 -3.97 -10.79
N ASP A 218 -21.92 -2.90 -10.51
CA ASP A 218 -21.54 -2.42 -9.17
C ASP A 218 -20.83 -3.46 -8.27
N THR A 219 -20.29 -4.49 -8.89
CA THR A 219 -19.60 -5.60 -8.21
C THR A 219 -18.10 -5.50 -8.44
N TRP A 220 -17.32 -5.72 -7.37
CA TRP A 220 -15.87 -5.71 -7.46
C TRP A 220 -15.33 -7.01 -8.04
N TYR A 221 -14.45 -6.89 -9.02
CA TYR A 221 -13.75 -8.00 -9.66
C TYR A 221 -12.24 -7.82 -9.59
N ALA A 222 -11.54 -8.95 -9.48
CA ALA A 222 -10.09 -9.08 -9.61
C ALA A 222 -9.80 -10.23 -10.59
N VAL A 223 -8.53 -10.51 -10.85
CA VAL A 223 -8.09 -11.69 -11.60
C VAL A 223 -7.28 -12.62 -10.70
N ASP A 224 -7.46 -13.93 -10.90
CA ASP A 224 -6.63 -14.94 -10.26
C ASP A 224 -5.26 -15.08 -10.97
N ALA A 225 -4.40 -15.97 -10.45
CA ALA A 225 -3.07 -16.23 -11.02
C ALA A 225 -3.08 -16.82 -12.45
N LYS A 226 -4.25 -17.21 -12.97
CA LYS A 226 -4.45 -17.73 -14.33
C LYS A 226 -5.14 -16.70 -15.23
N GLY A 227 -5.37 -15.49 -14.73
CA GLY A 227 -6.06 -14.43 -15.46
C GLY A 227 -7.57 -14.59 -15.54
N LYS A 228 -8.16 -15.53 -14.80
CA LYS A 228 -9.60 -15.68 -14.72
C LYS A 228 -10.18 -14.60 -13.83
N ILE A 229 -11.24 -13.94 -14.30
CA ILE A 229 -11.95 -12.94 -13.50
C ILE A 229 -12.71 -13.60 -12.35
N VAL A 230 -12.63 -13.02 -11.17
CA VAL A 230 -13.25 -13.51 -9.93
C VAL A 230 -13.94 -12.37 -9.18
N GLU A 231 -15.13 -12.64 -8.66
CA GLU A 231 -15.85 -11.70 -7.79
C GLU A 231 -15.14 -11.57 -6.43
N VAL A 232 -14.90 -10.34 -6.00
CA VAL A 232 -14.27 -10.03 -4.70
C VAL A 232 -15.38 -9.77 -3.67
N LYS A 233 -15.54 -10.67 -2.72
CA LYS A 233 -16.44 -10.46 -1.58
C LYS A 233 -15.85 -9.38 -0.65
N GLN A 234 -16.67 -8.42 -0.26
CA GLN A 234 -16.34 -7.41 0.74
C GLN A 234 -16.35 -7.99 2.15
#